data_6ec3f5c42313b2b2420a188702c33198
#
_entry.id   6ec3f5c42313b2b2420a188702c33198
#
_cell.length_a   1.000
_cell.length_b   1.000
_cell.length_c   1.000
_cell.angle_alpha   90.00
_cell.angle_beta   90.00
_cell.angle_gamma   90.00
#
_symmetry.space_group_name_H-M   'P 1'
#
loop_
_entity.id
_entity.type
_entity.pdbx_description
1 polymer ?
#
loop_
_entity_poly.entity_id
_entity_poly.type
_entity_poly.pdbx_seq_one_letter_code
_entity_poly.pdbx_strand_id
1 'polypeptide(L)'
;NSPAKFCPPPFSKVVEGLTDVHPRIWVQKSSWDKFIEQAKTKKEYQWYVKRAEKVMKVPMKGLNDINLEKLSSLENEMKRKAYITRESRRIIDAEESNGMVLVYAYLLTKNEAYAKEATKRIISMSDWNKSSSVAGDFNESTVVSLASMAYDSFYDLLTDDERKAL
;
A
#
# COMPACT_ATOMS: atom_id res chain seq x y z
N ASN A 1 -42.02 -13.05 -14.41
CA ASN A 1 -41.18 -12.83 -13.22
C ASN A 1 -40.04 -11.92 -13.61
N SER A 2 -40.17 -10.59 -13.41
CA SER A 2 -39.06 -9.66 -13.48
C SER A 2 -38.08 -9.93 -12.32
N PRO A 3 -36.76 -10.01 -12.57
CA PRO A 3 -35.81 -10.15 -11.50
C PRO A 3 -35.97 -8.99 -10.55
N ALA A 4 -35.99 -9.28 -9.26
CA ALA A 4 -36.07 -8.27 -8.23
C ALA A 4 -34.95 -7.22 -8.47
N LYS A 5 -35.35 -5.95 -8.66
CA LYS A 5 -34.36 -4.87 -8.79
C LYS A 5 -33.55 -4.82 -7.50
N PHE A 6 -32.26 -5.08 -7.60
CA PHE A 6 -31.35 -4.82 -6.49
C PHE A 6 -31.43 -3.32 -6.14
N CYS A 7 -31.93 -3.02 -4.97
CA CYS A 7 -31.94 -1.68 -4.42
C CYS A 7 -30.95 -1.64 -3.27
N PRO A 8 -29.77 -1.01 -3.45
CA PRO A 8 -28.79 -0.92 -2.37
C PRO A 8 -29.41 -0.18 -1.18
N PRO A 9 -29.07 -0.55 0.06
CA PRO A 9 -29.54 0.17 1.22
C PRO A 9 -29.08 1.64 1.17
N PRO A 10 -29.84 2.58 1.76
CA PRO A 10 -29.41 3.97 1.86
C PRO A 10 -28.01 4.05 2.49
N PHE A 11 -27.17 4.95 2.00
CA PHE A 11 -25.78 5.13 2.48
C PHE A 11 -25.70 5.30 4.00
N SER A 12 -26.66 6.04 4.60
CA SER A 12 -26.78 6.18 6.05
C SER A 12 -26.85 4.84 6.80
N LYS A 13 -27.59 3.86 6.27
CA LYS A 13 -27.68 2.52 6.90
C LYS A 13 -26.41 1.70 6.72
N VAL A 14 -25.65 1.94 5.66
CA VAL A 14 -24.33 1.30 5.47
C VAL A 14 -23.34 1.86 6.47
N VAL A 15 -23.38 3.17 6.70
CA VAL A 15 -22.45 3.86 7.62
C VAL A 15 -22.76 3.56 9.08
N GLU A 16 -24.03 3.37 9.47
CA GLU A 16 -24.43 3.00 10.85
C GLU A 16 -23.73 1.72 11.37
N GLY A 17 -23.36 0.80 10.47
CA GLY A 17 -22.65 -0.43 10.85
C GLY A 17 -21.13 -0.29 10.86
N LEU A 18 -20.59 0.85 10.41
CA LEU A 18 -19.15 1.10 10.39
C LEU A 18 -18.71 1.65 11.75
N THR A 19 -17.86 0.91 12.41
CA THR A 19 -17.23 1.34 13.67
C THR A 19 -15.87 1.98 13.38
N ASP A 20 -15.45 2.95 14.20
CA ASP A 20 -14.10 3.54 14.13
C ASP A 20 -13.01 2.63 14.72
N VAL A 21 -13.30 1.32 14.77
CA VAL A 21 -12.37 0.33 15.31
C VAL A 21 -11.52 -0.24 14.20
N HIS A 22 -10.22 -0.07 14.28
CA HIS A 22 -9.23 -0.57 13.34
C HIS A 22 -8.27 -1.58 13.97
N PRO A 23 -7.74 -2.53 13.23
CA PRO A 23 -8.04 -2.88 11.82
C PRO A 23 -9.40 -3.56 11.68
N ARG A 24 -9.99 -3.47 10.49
CA ARG A 24 -11.30 -4.06 10.14
C ARG A 24 -11.40 -4.67 8.75
N ILE A 25 -10.48 -4.35 7.82
CA ILE A 25 -10.55 -4.83 6.43
C ILE A 25 -10.09 -6.29 6.33
N TRP A 26 -8.86 -6.57 6.75
CA TRP A 26 -8.27 -7.91 6.65
C TRP A 26 -8.37 -8.72 7.92
N VAL A 27 -8.28 -8.04 9.05
CA VAL A 27 -8.36 -8.61 10.39
C VAL A 27 -9.23 -7.71 11.23
N GLN A 28 -10.19 -8.27 11.93
CA GLN A 28 -10.97 -7.50 12.90
C GLN A 28 -10.18 -7.38 14.20
N LYS A 29 -10.12 -6.19 14.77
CA LYS A 29 -9.40 -5.91 16.03
C LYS A 29 -9.76 -6.88 17.15
N SER A 30 -11.05 -7.23 17.29
CA SER A 30 -11.55 -8.17 18.30
C SER A 30 -11.06 -9.60 18.16
N SER A 31 -10.66 -10.02 16.97
CA SER A 31 -10.18 -11.37 16.67
C SER A 31 -8.69 -11.44 16.30
N TRP A 32 -7.98 -10.33 16.42
CA TRP A 32 -6.61 -10.21 15.91
C TRP A 32 -5.63 -11.16 16.59
N ASP A 33 -5.66 -11.30 17.89
CA ASP A 33 -4.77 -12.23 18.61
C ASP A 33 -5.02 -13.69 18.20
N LYS A 34 -6.30 -14.07 18.09
CA LYS A 34 -6.68 -15.40 17.60
C LYS A 34 -6.19 -15.65 16.17
N PHE A 35 -6.28 -14.64 15.30
CA PHE A 35 -5.74 -14.70 13.94
C PHE A 35 -4.23 -14.95 13.95
N ILE A 36 -3.47 -14.21 14.77
CA ILE A 36 -2.02 -14.38 14.88
C ILE A 36 -1.67 -15.81 15.34
N GLU A 37 -2.33 -16.31 16.38
CA GLU A 37 -2.06 -17.67 16.89
C GLU A 37 -2.35 -18.74 15.83
N GLN A 38 -3.42 -18.58 15.06
CA GLN A 38 -3.71 -19.49 13.94
C GLN A 38 -2.69 -19.35 12.81
N ALA A 39 -2.27 -18.12 12.49
CA ALA A 39 -1.30 -17.86 11.43
C ALA A 39 0.08 -18.47 11.74
N LYS A 40 0.52 -18.44 13.00
CA LYS A 40 1.82 -19.02 13.43
C LYS A 40 1.97 -20.48 13.05
N THR A 41 0.88 -21.24 12.91
CA THR A 41 0.90 -22.65 12.50
C THR A 41 1.11 -22.85 11.00
N LYS A 42 1.09 -21.81 10.21
CA LYS A 42 1.17 -21.84 8.74
C LYS A 42 2.58 -21.51 8.26
N LYS A 43 2.99 -22.13 7.15
CA LYS A 43 4.30 -21.87 6.53
C LYS A 43 4.41 -20.43 6.00
N GLU A 44 3.29 -19.85 5.59
CA GLU A 44 3.19 -18.50 5.08
C GLU A 44 3.58 -17.44 6.13
N TYR A 45 3.29 -17.69 7.42
CA TYR A 45 3.71 -16.81 8.51
C TYR A 45 5.22 -16.55 8.48
N GLN A 46 6.02 -17.64 8.49
CA GLN A 46 7.47 -17.53 8.46
C GLN A 46 7.99 -16.91 7.18
N TRP A 47 7.31 -17.13 6.06
CA TRP A 47 7.67 -16.53 4.78
C TRP A 47 7.49 -15.01 4.83
N TYR A 48 6.35 -14.51 5.32
CA TYR A 48 6.09 -13.06 5.42
C TYR A 48 7.07 -12.39 6.38
N VAL A 49 7.33 -12.96 7.56
CA VAL A 49 8.27 -12.40 8.54
C VAL A 49 9.68 -12.30 7.94
N LYS A 50 10.19 -13.38 7.37
CA LYS A 50 11.52 -13.38 6.74
C LYS A 50 11.60 -12.42 5.54
N ARG A 51 10.52 -12.29 4.78
CA ARG A 51 10.47 -11.36 3.66
C ARG A 51 10.48 -9.91 4.16
N ALA A 52 9.72 -9.59 5.20
CA ALA A 52 9.70 -8.27 5.82
C ALA A 52 11.08 -7.89 6.38
N GLU A 53 11.77 -8.79 7.07
CA GLU A 53 13.14 -8.55 7.53
C GLU A 53 14.12 -8.22 6.39
N LYS A 54 13.92 -8.81 5.22
CA LYS A 54 14.69 -8.45 4.02
C LYS A 54 14.30 -7.06 3.51
N VAL A 55 13.01 -6.77 3.42
CA VAL A 55 12.49 -5.47 2.96
C VAL A 55 12.97 -4.33 3.86
N MET A 56 13.05 -4.53 5.17
CA MET A 56 13.60 -3.54 6.12
C MET A 56 15.04 -3.12 5.80
N LYS A 57 15.78 -3.94 5.05
CA LYS A 57 17.18 -3.67 4.64
C LYS A 57 17.30 -3.13 3.21
N VAL A 58 16.20 -3.12 2.46
CA VAL A 58 16.19 -2.65 1.07
C VAL A 58 16.00 -1.13 1.06
N PRO A 59 16.92 -0.37 0.46
CA PRO A 59 16.73 1.06 0.29
C PRO A 59 15.43 1.36 -0.45
N MET A 60 14.69 2.33 0.03
CA MET A 60 13.50 2.83 -0.65
C MET A 60 13.90 3.49 -1.96
N LYS A 61 13.14 3.19 -3.02
CA LYS A 61 13.33 3.80 -4.33
C LYS A 61 12.31 4.89 -4.59
N GLY A 62 12.73 5.88 -5.38
CA GLY A 62 11.89 6.99 -5.76
C GLY A 62 12.13 7.42 -7.21
N LEU A 63 11.47 8.48 -7.64
CA LEU A 63 11.63 9.01 -9.01
C LEU A 63 13.08 9.42 -9.33
N ASN A 64 13.85 9.79 -8.32
CA ASN A 64 15.26 10.13 -8.47
C ASN A 64 16.13 8.93 -8.87
N ASP A 65 15.61 7.70 -8.75
CA ASP A 65 16.30 6.49 -9.19
C ASP A 65 16.12 6.20 -10.70
N ILE A 66 15.35 7.02 -11.40
CA ILE A 66 15.25 6.95 -12.86
C ILE A 66 16.56 7.42 -13.48
N ASN A 67 17.14 6.60 -14.36
CA ASN A 67 18.40 6.92 -15.00
C ASN A 67 18.22 8.09 -16.00
N LEU A 68 18.65 9.28 -15.58
CA LEU A 68 18.54 10.53 -16.36
C LEU A 68 19.47 10.55 -17.57
N GLU A 69 20.64 9.91 -17.51
CA GLU A 69 21.56 9.81 -18.66
C GLU A 69 20.91 9.01 -19.80
N LYS A 70 20.30 7.87 -19.46
CA LYS A 70 19.55 7.08 -20.42
C LYS A 70 18.35 7.84 -20.96
N LEU A 71 17.64 8.59 -20.11
CA LEU A 71 16.51 9.42 -20.54
C LEU A 71 16.96 10.48 -21.55
N SER A 72 18.07 11.18 -21.29
CA SER A 72 18.60 12.23 -22.17
C SER A 72 19.15 11.69 -23.49
N SER A 73 19.62 10.45 -23.52
CA SER A 73 20.13 9.79 -24.74
C SER A 73 19.02 9.35 -25.71
N LEU A 74 17.75 9.40 -25.31
CA LEU A 74 16.64 9.00 -26.18
C LEU A 74 16.32 10.09 -27.21
N GLU A 75 16.20 9.68 -28.46
CA GLU A 75 16.14 10.56 -29.65
C GLU A 75 14.91 11.47 -29.69
N ASN A 76 13.75 11.00 -29.19
CA ASN A 76 12.50 11.74 -29.30
C ASN A 76 11.66 11.68 -28.03
N GLU A 77 10.69 12.61 -27.95
CA GLU A 77 9.82 12.78 -26.80
C GLU A 77 8.96 11.54 -26.50
N MET A 78 8.49 10.84 -27.52
CA MET A 78 7.68 9.63 -27.34
C MET A 78 8.49 8.52 -26.66
N LYS A 79 9.74 8.29 -27.07
CA LYS A 79 10.64 7.32 -26.43
C LYS A 79 10.96 7.71 -25.01
N ARG A 80 11.14 9.02 -24.73
CA ARG A 80 11.37 9.54 -23.37
C ARG A 80 10.16 9.31 -22.47
N LYS A 81 8.97 9.65 -22.92
CA LYS A 81 7.72 9.38 -22.18
C LYS A 81 7.53 7.90 -21.90
N ALA A 82 7.70 7.04 -22.90
CA ALA A 82 7.58 5.60 -22.72
C ALA A 82 8.61 5.05 -21.72
N TYR A 83 9.84 5.58 -21.73
CA TYR A 83 10.87 5.20 -20.77
C TYR A 83 10.51 5.60 -19.35
N ILE A 84 10.11 6.86 -19.12
CA ILE A 84 9.68 7.36 -17.80
C ILE A 84 8.53 6.51 -17.29
N THR A 85 7.47 6.32 -18.08
CA THR A 85 6.29 5.54 -17.68
C THR A 85 6.66 4.12 -17.25
N ARG A 86 7.51 3.45 -18.03
CA ARG A 86 7.96 2.09 -17.73
C ARG A 86 8.79 2.02 -16.44
N GLU A 87 9.76 2.91 -16.27
CA GLU A 87 10.63 2.91 -15.09
C GLU A 87 9.88 3.32 -13.83
N SER A 88 9.00 4.32 -13.92
CA SER A 88 8.12 4.71 -12.80
C SER A 88 7.26 3.56 -12.36
N ARG A 89 6.61 2.87 -13.29
CA ARG A 89 5.79 1.69 -12.97
C ARG A 89 6.61 0.61 -12.29
N ARG A 90 7.79 0.29 -12.81
CA ARG A 90 8.68 -0.71 -12.22
C ARG A 90 9.07 -0.37 -10.77
N ILE A 91 9.29 0.92 -10.48
CA ILE A 91 9.61 1.39 -9.13
C ILE A 91 8.38 1.28 -8.24
N ILE A 92 7.21 1.74 -8.70
CA ILE A 92 5.95 1.67 -7.94
C ILE A 92 5.57 0.22 -7.62
N ASP A 93 5.60 -0.67 -8.60
CA ASP A 93 5.27 -2.10 -8.40
C ASP A 93 6.21 -2.74 -7.36
N ALA A 94 7.49 -2.36 -7.36
CA ALA A 94 8.45 -2.85 -6.38
C ALA A 94 8.20 -2.30 -4.97
N GLU A 95 7.92 -1.01 -4.84
CA GLU A 95 7.65 -0.38 -3.55
C GLU A 95 6.28 -0.77 -3.01
N GLU A 96 5.26 -0.96 -3.86
CA GLU A 96 3.96 -1.53 -3.47
C GLU A 96 4.13 -2.94 -2.90
N SER A 97 4.85 -3.80 -3.62
CA SER A 97 5.14 -5.16 -3.15
C SER A 97 5.88 -5.16 -1.81
N ASN A 98 6.85 -4.27 -1.61
CA ASN A 98 7.56 -4.11 -0.36
C ASN A 98 6.63 -3.59 0.75
N GLY A 99 5.82 -2.58 0.46
CA GLY A 99 4.84 -2.02 1.38
C GLY A 99 3.82 -3.06 1.85
N MET A 100 3.23 -3.81 0.92
CA MET A 100 2.26 -4.87 1.24
C MET A 100 2.86 -5.97 2.12
N VAL A 101 4.09 -6.38 1.86
CA VAL A 101 4.79 -7.35 2.71
C VAL A 101 4.93 -6.84 4.14
N LEU A 102 5.24 -5.55 4.32
CA LEU A 102 5.35 -4.93 5.65
C LEU A 102 3.98 -4.82 6.34
N VAL A 103 2.91 -4.47 5.60
CA VAL A 103 1.54 -4.45 6.13
C VAL A 103 1.14 -5.83 6.65
N TYR A 104 1.33 -6.87 5.84
CA TYR A 104 1.02 -8.23 6.28
C TYR A 104 1.88 -8.70 7.45
N ALA A 105 3.17 -8.39 7.44
CA ALA A 105 4.05 -8.74 8.56
C ALA A 105 3.61 -8.04 9.86
N TYR A 106 3.18 -6.78 9.81
CA TYR A 106 2.60 -6.11 10.96
C TYR A 106 1.33 -6.80 11.45
N LEU A 107 0.38 -7.09 10.56
CA LEU A 107 -0.86 -7.80 10.92
C LEU A 107 -0.60 -9.18 11.54
N LEU A 108 0.49 -9.85 11.13
CA LEU A 108 0.88 -11.16 11.64
C LEU A 108 1.64 -11.09 12.97
N THR A 109 2.30 -9.97 13.29
CA THR A 109 3.26 -9.91 14.41
C THR A 109 3.02 -8.79 15.39
N LYS A 110 2.24 -7.77 15.02
CA LYS A 110 2.10 -6.48 15.72
C LYS A 110 3.43 -5.73 15.91
N ASN A 111 4.46 -6.05 15.13
CA ASN A 111 5.74 -5.35 15.20
C ASN A 111 5.63 -3.98 14.53
N GLU A 112 5.59 -2.92 15.34
CA GLU A 112 5.45 -1.53 14.90
C GLU A 112 6.55 -1.05 13.95
N ALA A 113 7.74 -1.66 13.97
CA ALA A 113 8.81 -1.30 13.05
C ALA A 113 8.39 -1.53 11.58
N TYR A 114 7.59 -2.58 11.30
CA TYR A 114 7.06 -2.84 9.98
C TYR A 114 6.03 -1.78 9.56
N ALA A 115 5.16 -1.38 10.48
CA ALA A 115 4.18 -0.33 10.22
C ALA A 115 4.87 1.01 9.91
N LYS A 116 5.84 1.42 10.71
CA LYS A 116 6.61 2.67 10.52
C LYS A 116 7.33 2.70 9.18
N GLU A 117 8.01 1.62 8.80
CA GLU A 117 8.69 1.55 7.50
C GLU A 117 7.70 1.52 6.33
N ALA A 118 6.57 0.81 6.45
CA ALA A 118 5.52 0.82 5.43
C ALA A 118 4.95 2.22 5.23
N THR A 119 4.56 2.90 6.30
CA THR A 119 4.03 4.27 6.27
C THR A 119 4.99 5.23 5.57
N LYS A 120 6.27 5.18 5.92
CA LYS A 120 7.31 6.00 5.28
C LYS A 120 7.38 5.76 3.76
N ARG A 121 7.35 4.50 3.33
CA ARG A 121 7.40 4.14 1.89
C ARG A 121 6.17 4.64 1.14
N ILE A 122 4.97 4.48 1.72
CA ILE A 122 3.71 4.88 1.10
C ILE A 122 3.64 6.40 0.97
N ILE A 123 3.95 7.15 2.01
CA ILE A 123 3.97 8.62 1.98
C ILE A 123 4.97 9.11 0.92
N SER A 124 6.14 8.49 0.82
CA SER A 124 7.10 8.83 -0.24
C SER A 124 6.53 8.61 -1.64
N MET A 125 5.72 7.56 -1.86
CA MET A 125 5.08 7.33 -3.15
C MET A 125 3.98 8.36 -3.46
N SER A 126 3.25 8.83 -2.47
CA SER A 126 2.19 9.85 -2.66
C SER A 126 2.76 11.20 -3.12
N ASP A 127 4.00 11.51 -2.78
CA ASP A 127 4.69 12.72 -3.24
C ASP A 127 5.07 12.69 -4.73
N TRP A 128 5.06 11.52 -5.37
CA TRP A 128 5.44 11.39 -6.79
C TRP A 128 4.39 11.96 -7.74
N ASN A 129 3.18 12.11 -7.29
CA ASN A 129 2.03 12.48 -8.12
C ASN A 129 2.02 13.95 -8.56
N LYS A 130 2.95 14.77 -8.09
CA LYS A 130 3.01 16.19 -8.45
C LYS A 130 3.56 16.46 -9.85
N SER A 131 4.11 15.46 -10.54
CA SER A 131 4.54 15.58 -11.92
C SER A 131 3.66 14.71 -12.82
N SER A 132 2.81 15.36 -13.61
CA SER A 132 1.80 14.77 -14.50
C SER A 132 2.31 13.74 -15.52
N SER A 133 3.62 13.58 -15.67
CA SER A 133 4.23 12.62 -16.59
C SER A 133 4.43 11.20 -16.00
N VAL A 134 4.22 11.05 -14.70
CA VAL A 134 4.45 9.80 -13.97
C VAL A 134 3.14 9.19 -13.48
N ALA A 135 2.12 10.03 -13.32
CA ALA A 135 0.79 9.64 -12.93
C ALA A 135 0.06 9.01 -14.11
N GLY A 136 -0.14 7.71 -14.07
CA GLY A 136 -1.15 7.04 -14.88
C GLY A 136 -2.15 6.40 -13.95
N ASP A 137 -3.39 6.28 -14.36
CA ASP A 137 -4.51 5.73 -13.56
C ASP A 137 -4.15 4.41 -12.83
N PHE A 138 -3.31 3.59 -13.44
CA PHE A 138 -2.83 2.34 -12.83
C PHE A 138 -1.87 2.56 -11.66
N ASN A 139 -1.01 3.56 -11.72
CA ASN A 139 -0.07 3.87 -10.65
C ASN A 139 -0.80 4.44 -9.45
N GLU A 140 -1.78 5.30 -9.69
CA GLU A 140 -2.63 5.89 -8.65
C GLU A 140 -3.44 4.82 -7.93
N SER A 141 -4.08 3.90 -8.67
CA SER A 141 -4.87 2.82 -8.06
C SER A 141 -4.02 1.91 -7.17
N THR A 142 -2.79 1.63 -7.58
CA THR A 142 -1.84 0.83 -6.80
C THR A 142 -1.48 1.52 -5.48
N VAL A 143 -1.13 2.81 -5.53
CA VAL A 143 -0.78 3.59 -4.33
C VAL A 143 -1.98 3.74 -3.41
N VAL A 144 -3.17 4.07 -3.94
CA VAL A 144 -4.41 4.21 -3.15
C VAL A 144 -4.78 2.90 -2.47
N SER A 145 -4.66 1.77 -3.16
CA SER A 145 -4.94 0.45 -2.57
C SER A 145 -4.01 0.15 -1.40
N LEU A 146 -2.71 0.36 -1.57
CA LEU A 146 -1.73 0.15 -0.51
C LEU A 146 -1.93 1.14 0.66
N ALA A 147 -2.20 2.42 0.37
CA ALA A 147 -2.46 3.44 1.38
C ALA A 147 -3.71 3.10 2.21
N SER A 148 -4.79 2.66 1.57
CA SER A 148 -6.01 2.25 2.25
C SER A 148 -5.79 1.06 3.18
N MET A 149 -4.99 0.09 2.75
CA MET A 149 -4.62 -1.07 3.56
C MET A 149 -3.77 -0.69 4.77
N ALA A 150 -2.78 0.18 4.56
CA ALA A 150 -1.91 0.68 5.61
C ALA A 150 -2.68 1.53 6.61
N TYR A 151 -3.53 2.44 6.12
CA TYR A 151 -4.39 3.29 6.95
C TYR A 151 -5.25 2.45 7.91
N ASP A 152 -5.95 1.45 7.38
CA ASP A 152 -6.77 0.56 8.22
C ASP A 152 -5.91 -0.25 9.21
N SER A 153 -4.79 -0.81 8.74
CA SER A 153 -3.95 -1.68 9.54
C SER A 153 -3.22 -0.95 10.66
N PHE A 154 -2.79 0.30 10.42
CA PHE A 154 -1.92 1.06 11.31
C PHE A 154 -2.62 2.21 12.02
N TYR A 155 -3.92 2.36 11.87
CA TYR A 155 -4.71 3.53 12.31
C TYR A 155 -4.32 4.04 13.70
N ASP A 156 -4.20 3.13 14.66
CA ASP A 156 -3.86 3.47 16.06
C ASP A 156 -2.38 3.91 16.24
N LEU A 157 -1.52 3.65 15.25
CA LEU A 157 -0.09 4.01 15.28
C LEU A 157 0.22 5.29 14.50
N LEU A 158 -0.68 5.67 13.58
CA LEU A 158 -0.47 6.83 12.70
C LEU A 158 -0.65 8.13 13.49
N THR A 159 0.25 9.07 13.28
CA THR A 159 0.06 10.46 13.70
C THR A 159 -1.03 11.13 12.85
N ASP A 160 -1.53 12.29 13.30
CA ASP A 160 -2.54 13.05 12.54
C ASP A 160 -2.00 13.51 11.18
N ASP A 161 -0.71 13.82 11.09
CA ASP A 161 -0.09 14.22 9.83
C ASP A 161 0.07 13.02 8.88
N GLU A 162 0.44 11.85 9.39
CA GLU A 162 0.51 10.62 8.59
C GLU A 162 -0.87 10.18 8.11
N ARG A 163 -1.92 10.32 8.96
CA ARG A 163 -3.31 10.05 8.55
C ARG A 163 -3.80 10.96 7.42
N LYS A 164 -3.33 12.20 7.37
CA LYS A 164 -3.66 13.14 6.29
C LYS A 164 -2.84 12.91 5.03
N ALA A 165 -1.65 12.33 5.17
CA ALA A 165 -0.76 12.06 4.05
C ALA A 165 -1.09 10.75 3.32
N LEU A 166 -1.69 9.78 4.01
CA LEU A 166 -2.21 8.52 3.46
C LEU A 166 -3.62 8.69 2.89
#